data_b597f568faa71a2b017c8c76b9c85488
#
_entry.id   b597f568faa71a2b017c8c76b9c85488
#
_cell.length_a   1.000
_cell.length_b   1.000
_cell.length_c   1.000
_cell.angle_alpha   90.00
_cell.angle_beta   90.00
_cell.angle_gamma   90.00
#
_symmetry.space_group_name_H-M   'P 1'
#
loop_
_entity.id
_entity.type
_entity.pdbx_description
1 polymer ?
#
loop_
_entity_poly.entity_id
_entity_poly.type
_entity_poly.pdbx_seq_one_letter_code
_entity_poly.pdbx_strand_id
1 'polypeptide(L)'
;MSRRIITTENLEEDVKIESHLRPQLLDDYIGQEKAKEILKVYITAAKERGEALDHVLFYGPPGLGKTTLAGIIANEMHVNIKITSGPAIEKPGEMAAILNNLQEGDVLFVDEIHRLNRQVEEVLYPAMEDYAIDIMIGKGASARSIRLDLPKFTLVGATTRVGMLTAPLRDRFGVIHRLEFYTVEELKRIIARSAKVLDVGIDDAGATALARRSRGTPRLANRLLKRVRDFAQVKYDGYITEDVANYALDLLDVDKCGLDQTDRTLLMTIIERFDGGPVGLDTLAASLSEDSGTIEDVYEPYLLKNGFIQRTPRGRIVTDLAYAHLGILKQNHEK
;
A
#
# COMPACT_ATOMS: atom_id res chain seq x y z
N MET A 1 0.93 -11.30 23.93
CA MET A 1 1.50 -11.03 22.61
C MET A 1 1.33 -9.54 22.32
N SER A 2 2.40 -8.77 22.26
CA SER A 2 2.37 -7.36 21.91
C SER A 2 1.91 -7.23 20.45
N ARG A 3 0.76 -6.56 20.19
CA ARG A 3 0.29 -6.31 18.82
C ARG A 3 1.29 -5.38 18.11
N ARG A 4 1.85 -5.81 17.00
CA ARG A 4 2.82 -5.04 16.20
C ARG A 4 2.19 -3.73 15.74
N ILE A 5 2.93 -2.62 15.88
CA ILE A 5 2.48 -1.28 15.46
C ILE A 5 2.66 -1.13 13.96
N ILE A 6 3.72 -1.71 13.41
CA ILE A 6 3.99 -1.77 11.98
C ILE A 6 3.51 -3.14 11.47
N THR A 7 2.23 -3.28 11.23
CA THR A 7 1.65 -4.45 10.57
C THR A 7 0.85 -4.01 9.36
N THR A 8 0.81 -4.83 8.32
CA THR A 8 -0.07 -4.62 7.16
C THR A 8 -1.48 -5.15 7.37
N GLU A 9 -1.72 -5.90 8.47
CA GLU A 9 -3.05 -6.39 8.80
C GLU A 9 -3.99 -5.23 9.15
N ASN A 10 -5.14 -5.20 8.51
CA ASN A 10 -6.20 -4.25 8.79
C ASN A 10 -6.97 -4.74 10.03
N LEU A 11 -6.83 -4.01 11.14
CA LEU A 11 -7.72 -4.20 12.29
C LEU A 11 -9.07 -3.56 11.94
N GLU A 12 -10.19 -4.22 12.24
CA GLU A 12 -11.54 -3.74 11.90
C GLU A 12 -11.83 -2.31 12.40
N GLU A 13 -11.33 -1.96 13.58
CA GLU A 13 -11.43 -0.59 14.12
C GLU A 13 -10.60 0.43 13.36
N ASP A 14 -9.43 0.03 12.83
CA ASP A 14 -8.58 0.90 12.03
C ASP A 14 -9.22 1.19 10.67
N VAL A 15 -9.93 0.22 10.07
CA VAL A 15 -10.60 0.38 8.78
C VAL A 15 -11.68 1.48 8.81
N LYS A 16 -12.50 1.52 9.87
CA LYS A 16 -13.56 2.54 10.00
C LYS A 16 -13.00 3.94 10.16
N ILE A 17 -11.96 4.11 10.96
CA ILE A 17 -11.35 5.43 11.20
C ILE A 17 -10.48 5.83 10.01
N GLU A 18 -9.75 4.90 9.40
CA GLU A 18 -9.01 5.18 8.16
C GLU A 18 -9.93 5.69 7.04
N SER A 19 -11.16 5.18 6.95
CA SER A 19 -12.12 5.67 5.94
C SER A 19 -12.46 7.14 6.11
N HIS A 20 -12.60 7.64 7.36
CA HIS A 20 -12.88 9.05 7.65
C HIS A 20 -11.65 9.97 7.43
N LEU A 21 -10.44 9.42 7.55
CA LEU A 21 -9.20 10.17 7.34
C LEU A 21 -8.82 10.25 5.84
N ARG A 22 -9.45 9.42 4.98
CA ARG A 22 -9.13 9.41 3.54
C ARG A 22 -9.66 10.66 2.84
N PRO A 23 -8.84 11.33 2.01
CA PRO A 23 -9.33 12.39 1.13
C PRO A 23 -10.36 11.81 0.15
N GLN A 24 -11.37 12.61 -0.17
CA GLN A 24 -12.46 12.22 -1.05
C GLN A 24 -12.28 12.76 -2.47
N LEU A 25 -11.52 13.83 -2.66
CA LEU A 25 -11.28 14.51 -3.93
C LEU A 25 -9.78 14.61 -4.21
N LEU A 26 -9.41 14.77 -5.49
CA LEU A 26 -8.01 14.95 -5.92
C LEU A 26 -7.38 16.19 -5.29
N ASP A 27 -8.12 17.28 -5.13
CA ASP A 27 -7.59 18.51 -4.57
C ASP A 27 -7.23 18.36 -3.08
N ASP A 28 -7.88 17.45 -2.36
CA ASP A 28 -7.60 17.14 -0.95
C ASP A 28 -6.45 16.12 -0.79
N TYR A 29 -6.05 15.48 -1.88
CA TYR A 29 -5.03 14.44 -1.85
C TYR A 29 -3.64 15.07 -1.86
N ILE A 30 -2.86 14.85 -0.81
CA ILE A 30 -1.52 15.39 -0.62
C ILE A 30 -0.49 14.41 -1.20
N GLY A 31 0.48 14.94 -1.93
CA GLY A 31 1.57 14.17 -2.54
C GLY A 31 1.19 13.50 -3.86
N GLN A 32 2.12 12.72 -4.42
CA GLN A 32 1.96 12.03 -5.71
C GLN A 32 1.59 13.00 -6.86
N GLU A 33 2.19 14.19 -6.90
CA GLU A 33 1.76 15.31 -7.77
C GLU A 33 1.67 14.92 -9.25
N LYS A 34 2.64 14.13 -9.74
CA LYS A 34 2.61 13.65 -11.13
C LYS A 34 1.41 12.74 -11.42
N ALA A 35 1.09 11.83 -10.49
CA ALA A 35 -0.07 10.95 -10.64
C ALA A 35 -1.37 11.73 -10.59
N LYS A 36 -1.47 12.71 -9.69
CA LYS A 36 -2.63 13.62 -9.58
C LYS A 36 -2.87 14.41 -10.85
N GLU A 37 -1.82 15.03 -11.39
CA GLU A 37 -1.93 15.83 -12.62
C GLU A 37 -2.45 14.99 -13.78
N ILE A 38 -1.88 13.80 -13.99
CA ILE A 38 -2.30 12.90 -15.06
C ILE A 38 -3.73 12.41 -14.85
N LEU A 39 -4.09 11.99 -13.63
CA LEU A 39 -5.46 11.58 -13.31
C LEU A 39 -6.47 12.71 -13.52
N LYS A 40 -6.13 13.94 -13.12
CA LYS A 40 -7.00 15.10 -13.33
C LYS A 40 -7.30 15.34 -14.79
N VAL A 41 -6.30 15.24 -15.67
CA VAL A 41 -6.50 15.36 -17.13
C VAL A 41 -7.41 14.25 -17.66
N TYR A 42 -7.14 13.00 -17.31
CA TYR A 42 -7.92 11.86 -17.82
C TYR A 42 -9.36 11.84 -17.31
N ILE A 43 -9.57 12.13 -16.03
CA ILE A 43 -10.90 12.24 -15.44
C ILE A 43 -11.69 13.38 -16.10
N THR A 44 -11.08 14.56 -16.29
CA THR A 44 -11.72 15.70 -16.95
C THR A 44 -12.12 15.32 -18.39
N ALA A 45 -11.21 14.75 -19.14
CA ALA A 45 -11.47 14.35 -20.52
C ALA A 45 -12.56 13.27 -20.63
N ALA A 46 -12.57 12.27 -19.75
CA ALA A 46 -13.60 11.23 -19.72
C ALA A 46 -14.97 11.83 -19.40
N LYS A 47 -15.05 12.75 -18.43
CA LYS A 47 -16.29 13.47 -18.08
C LYS A 47 -16.83 14.31 -19.23
N GLU A 48 -15.96 15.04 -19.93
CA GLU A 48 -16.34 15.87 -21.09
C GLU A 48 -16.90 15.01 -22.25
N ARG A 49 -16.39 13.80 -22.45
CA ARG A 49 -16.87 12.86 -23.46
C ARG A 49 -18.07 12.02 -23.00
N GLY A 50 -18.39 12.03 -21.70
CA GLY A 50 -19.42 11.15 -21.12
C GLY A 50 -19.06 9.67 -21.17
N GLU A 51 -17.78 9.35 -21.02
CA GLU A 51 -17.23 7.99 -21.09
C GLU A 51 -16.70 7.50 -19.75
N ALA A 52 -16.62 6.18 -19.56
CA ALA A 52 -15.88 5.59 -18.45
C ALA A 52 -14.38 5.94 -18.58
N LEU A 53 -13.67 6.07 -17.45
CA LEU A 53 -12.24 6.26 -17.45
C LEU A 53 -11.54 4.99 -17.95
N ASP A 54 -10.41 5.13 -18.62
CA ASP A 54 -9.54 4.00 -18.96
C ASP A 54 -9.12 3.22 -17.71
N HIS A 55 -8.81 1.93 -17.87
CA HIS A 55 -8.37 1.09 -16.77
C HIS A 55 -7.04 1.59 -16.19
N VAL A 56 -6.93 1.64 -14.86
CA VAL A 56 -5.81 2.21 -14.11
C VAL A 56 -5.12 1.15 -13.27
N LEU A 57 -3.80 1.12 -13.32
CA LEU A 57 -2.97 0.29 -12.44
C LEU A 57 -2.11 1.16 -11.52
N PHE A 58 -2.30 1.02 -10.21
CA PHE A 58 -1.41 1.60 -9.21
C PHE A 58 -0.47 0.54 -8.65
N TYR A 59 0.83 0.82 -8.61
CA TYR A 59 1.78 -0.09 -8.01
C TYR A 59 2.78 0.62 -7.11
N GLY A 60 3.35 -0.12 -6.16
CA GLY A 60 4.31 0.39 -5.19
C GLY A 60 4.09 -0.19 -3.79
N PRO A 61 4.96 0.13 -2.83
CA PRO A 61 4.89 -0.35 -1.46
C PRO A 61 3.51 -0.22 -0.82
N PRO A 62 3.19 -1.00 0.21
CA PRO A 62 1.91 -0.89 0.91
C PRO A 62 1.79 0.45 1.66
N GLY A 63 0.56 0.91 1.89
CA GLY A 63 0.29 2.10 2.71
C GLY A 63 0.46 3.46 2.00
N LEU A 64 0.69 3.49 0.68
CA LEU A 64 0.90 4.71 -0.11
C LEU A 64 -0.39 5.34 -0.66
N GLY A 65 -1.56 4.74 -0.45
CA GLY A 65 -2.83 5.34 -0.84
C GLY A 65 -3.44 4.81 -2.14
N LYS A 66 -3.05 3.62 -2.63
CA LYS A 66 -3.63 2.98 -3.84
C LYS A 66 -5.16 2.88 -3.77
N THR A 67 -5.70 2.35 -2.67
CA THR A 67 -7.15 2.25 -2.43
C THR A 67 -7.82 3.62 -2.32
N THR A 68 -7.12 4.60 -1.73
CA THR A 68 -7.62 5.97 -1.61
C THR A 68 -7.78 6.62 -2.97
N LEU A 69 -6.79 6.47 -3.87
CA LEU A 69 -6.88 7.00 -5.24
C LEU A 69 -8.02 6.34 -6.03
N ALA A 70 -8.25 5.04 -5.86
CA ALA A 70 -9.41 4.38 -6.48
C ALA A 70 -10.74 4.98 -6.01
N GLY A 71 -10.88 5.24 -4.71
CA GLY A 71 -12.05 5.92 -4.16
C GLY A 71 -12.23 7.35 -4.70
N ILE A 72 -11.12 8.10 -4.81
CA ILE A 72 -11.13 9.44 -5.38
C ILE A 72 -11.57 9.41 -6.86
N ILE A 73 -11.07 8.46 -7.66
CA ILE A 73 -11.50 8.31 -9.06
C ILE A 73 -13.02 8.13 -9.13
N ALA A 74 -13.59 7.24 -8.33
CA ALA A 74 -15.03 7.02 -8.31
C ALA A 74 -15.81 8.28 -7.90
N ASN A 75 -15.34 8.98 -6.86
CA ASN A 75 -15.97 10.23 -6.40
C ASN A 75 -15.90 11.34 -7.46
N GLU A 76 -14.73 11.53 -8.08
CA GLU A 76 -14.55 12.52 -9.15
C GLU A 76 -15.40 12.19 -10.39
N MET A 77 -15.55 10.91 -10.72
CA MET A 77 -16.40 10.47 -11.82
C MET A 77 -17.89 10.42 -11.47
N HIS A 78 -18.25 10.61 -10.19
CA HIS A 78 -19.63 10.50 -9.65
C HIS A 78 -20.27 9.14 -9.89
N VAL A 79 -19.51 8.06 -9.71
CA VAL A 79 -19.93 6.67 -9.89
C VAL A 79 -19.69 5.84 -8.63
N ASN A 80 -20.27 4.64 -8.58
CA ASN A 80 -20.04 3.75 -7.45
C ASN A 80 -18.68 3.05 -7.56
N ILE A 81 -18.14 2.63 -6.41
CA ILE A 81 -16.95 1.79 -6.34
C ILE A 81 -17.29 0.43 -5.73
N LYS A 82 -16.91 -0.63 -6.41
CA LYS A 82 -16.89 -1.99 -5.88
C LYS A 82 -15.47 -2.36 -5.50
N ILE A 83 -15.26 -2.74 -4.24
CA ILE A 83 -13.92 -3.06 -3.72
C ILE A 83 -13.82 -4.56 -3.50
N THR A 84 -12.76 -5.16 -4.03
CA THR A 84 -12.40 -6.56 -3.81
C THR A 84 -10.87 -6.73 -3.79
N SER A 85 -10.39 -7.94 -3.63
CA SER A 85 -8.95 -8.25 -3.69
C SER A 85 -8.68 -9.53 -4.47
N GLY A 86 -7.47 -9.66 -5.03
CA GLY A 86 -7.06 -10.86 -5.76
C GLY A 86 -7.28 -12.14 -4.95
N PRO A 87 -6.80 -12.23 -3.69
CA PRO A 87 -7.01 -13.40 -2.85
C PRO A 87 -8.48 -13.74 -2.54
N ALA A 88 -9.38 -12.77 -2.61
CA ALA A 88 -10.81 -12.97 -2.33
C ALA A 88 -11.57 -13.58 -3.51
N ILE A 89 -10.95 -13.67 -4.69
CA ILE A 89 -11.57 -14.19 -5.91
C ILE A 89 -10.86 -15.48 -6.31
N GLU A 90 -11.47 -16.60 -5.99
CA GLU A 90 -10.88 -17.91 -6.24
C GLU A 90 -11.31 -18.52 -7.58
N LYS A 91 -12.52 -18.17 -8.04
CA LYS A 91 -13.15 -18.80 -9.20
C LYS A 91 -13.56 -17.81 -10.28
N PRO A 92 -13.45 -18.18 -11.56
CA PRO A 92 -13.91 -17.34 -12.69
C PRO A 92 -15.36 -16.85 -12.55
N GLY A 93 -16.26 -17.71 -12.04
CA GLY A 93 -17.66 -17.35 -11.83
C GLY A 93 -17.89 -16.25 -10.80
N GLU A 94 -17.02 -16.12 -9.79
CA GLU A 94 -17.07 -15.04 -8.81
C GLU A 94 -16.72 -13.69 -9.46
N MET A 95 -15.67 -13.69 -10.29
CA MET A 95 -15.30 -12.49 -11.06
C MET A 95 -16.43 -12.11 -12.04
N ALA A 96 -16.97 -13.08 -12.77
CA ALA A 96 -18.09 -12.86 -13.68
C ALA A 96 -19.32 -12.28 -12.95
N ALA A 97 -19.64 -12.78 -11.76
CA ALA A 97 -20.73 -12.25 -10.95
C ALA A 97 -20.47 -10.81 -10.48
N ILE A 98 -19.23 -10.48 -10.09
CA ILE A 98 -18.86 -9.10 -9.72
C ILE A 98 -19.05 -8.16 -10.92
N LEU A 99 -18.54 -8.53 -12.09
CA LEU A 99 -18.61 -7.74 -13.32
C LEU A 99 -20.05 -7.52 -13.79
N ASN A 100 -20.88 -8.57 -13.75
CA ASN A 100 -22.29 -8.49 -14.15
C ASN A 100 -23.15 -7.61 -13.23
N ASN A 101 -22.69 -7.34 -12.00
CA ASN A 101 -23.39 -6.48 -11.04
C ASN A 101 -22.91 -5.02 -11.06
N LEU A 102 -22.00 -4.64 -11.97
CA LEU A 102 -21.59 -3.25 -12.17
C LEU A 102 -22.65 -2.48 -12.97
N GLN A 103 -22.68 -1.18 -12.76
CA GLN A 103 -23.46 -0.23 -13.52
C GLN A 103 -22.56 0.56 -14.47
N GLU A 104 -23.18 1.27 -15.42
CA GLU A 104 -22.44 2.11 -16.38
C GLU A 104 -21.56 3.12 -15.67
N GLY A 105 -20.27 3.11 -15.99
CA GLY A 105 -19.25 3.98 -15.42
C GLY A 105 -18.67 3.54 -14.08
N ASP A 106 -19.20 2.51 -13.42
CA ASP A 106 -18.73 2.06 -12.10
C ASP A 106 -17.23 1.75 -12.08
N VAL A 107 -16.62 1.93 -10.92
CA VAL A 107 -15.23 1.55 -10.66
C VAL A 107 -15.18 0.19 -9.96
N LEU A 108 -14.47 -0.77 -10.55
CA LEU A 108 -14.07 -2.00 -9.88
C LEU A 108 -12.64 -1.87 -9.38
N PHE A 109 -12.45 -1.85 -8.06
CA PHE A 109 -11.11 -1.86 -7.45
C PHE A 109 -10.73 -3.26 -7.01
N VAL A 110 -9.57 -3.74 -7.51
CA VAL A 110 -8.99 -5.05 -7.15
C VAL A 110 -7.63 -4.82 -6.49
N ASP A 111 -7.58 -4.99 -5.16
CA ASP A 111 -6.31 -4.93 -4.43
C ASP A 111 -5.52 -6.23 -4.60
N GLU A 112 -4.19 -6.17 -4.51
CA GLU A 112 -3.30 -7.32 -4.71
C GLU A 112 -3.64 -8.11 -5.99
N ILE A 113 -3.91 -7.39 -7.09
CA ILE A 113 -4.38 -7.96 -8.37
C ILE A 113 -3.42 -9.01 -8.94
N HIS A 114 -2.13 -8.95 -8.60
CA HIS A 114 -1.13 -9.96 -8.98
C HIS A 114 -1.37 -11.35 -8.35
N ARG A 115 -2.26 -11.44 -7.36
CA ARG A 115 -2.63 -12.70 -6.70
C ARG A 115 -3.87 -13.36 -7.30
N LEU A 116 -4.45 -12.78 -8.34
CA LEU A 116 -5.48 -13.48 -9.12
C LEU A 116 -4.89 -14.74 -9.75
N ASN A 117 -5.63 -15.83 -9.72
CA ASN A 117 -5.23 -17.01 -10.48
C ASN A 117 -5.49 -16.80 -11.97
N ARG A 118 -4.79 -17.55 -12.81
CA ARG A 118 -4.83 -17.39 -14.27
C ARG A 118 -6.23 -17.52 -14.86
N GLN A 119 -7.07 -18.41 -14.32
CA GLN A 119 -8.43 -18.61 -14.83
C GLN A 119 -9.32 -17.40 -14.59
N VAL A 120 -9.12 -16.72 -13.46
CA VAL A 120 -9.82 -15.47 -13.14
C VAL A 120 -9.31 -14.31 -14.01
N GLU A 121 -7.99 -14.23 -14.25
CA GLU A 121 -7.42 -13.24 -15.16
C GLU A 121 -8.01 -13.38 -16.58
N GLU A 122 -8.20 -14.62 -17.07
CA GLU A 122 -8.75 -14.89 -18.40
C GLU A 122 -10.18 -14.34 -18.56
N VAL A 123 -10.96 -14.21 -17.48
CA VAL A 123 -12.27 -13.54 -17.51
C VAL A 123 -12.13 -12.03 -17.65
N LEU A 124 -11.07 -11.44 -17.06
CA LEU A 124 -10.83 -9.99 -17.14
C LEU A 124 -10.43 -9.52 -18.54
N TYR A 125 -9.77 -10.34 -19.33
CA TYR A 125 -9.26 -9.90 -20.63
C TYR A 125 -10.37 -9.39 -21.57
N PRO A 126 -11.41 -10.19 -21.91
CA PRO A 126 -12.50 -9.68 -22.73
C PRO A 126 -13.35 -8.63 -22.00
N ALA A 127 -13.45 -8.71 -20.68
CA ALA A 127 -14.16 -7.70 -19.89
C ALA A 127 -13.53 -6.33 -20.00
N MET A 128 -12.18 -6.23 -20.02
CA MET A 128 -11.45 -4.97 -20.15
C MET A 128 -11.40 -4.43 -21.59
N GLU A 129 -11.31 -5.31 -22.58
CA GLU A 129 -11.18 -4.89 -23.98
C GLU A 129 -12.52 -4.63 -24.64
N ASP A 130 -13.46 -5.58 -24.49
CA ASP A 130 -14.71 -5.62 -25.24
C ASP A 130 -15.93 -5.31 -24.37
N TYR A 131 -15.74 -5.12 -23.06
CA TYR A 131 -16.85 -5.04 -22.09
C TYR A 131 -17.82 -6.22 -22.23
N ALA A 132 -17.28 -7.43 -22.28
CA ALA A 132 -18.05 -8.66 -22.40
C ALA A 132 -17.34 -9.81 -21.67
N ILE A 133 -18.12 -10.80 -21.26
CA ILE A 133 -17.59 -12.06 -20.69
C ILE A 133 -18.18 -13.27 -21.41
N ASP A 134 -17.37 -14.31 -21.55
CA ASP A 134 -17.80 -15.58 -22.12
C ASP A 134 -18.10 -16.58 -21.00
N ILE A 135 -19.32 -17.02 -20.90
CA ILE A 135 -19.79 -17.99 -19.90
C ILE A 135 -20.07 -19.33 -20.56
N MET A 136 -19.44 -20.39 -20.02
CA MET A 136 -19.74 -21.76 -20.46
C MET A 136 -20.98 -22.28 -19.75
N ILE A 137 -22.02 -22.62 -20.54
CA ILE A 137 -23.26 -23.23 -20.05
C ILE A 137 -23.35 -24.67 -20.54
N GLY A 138 -23.68 -25.60 -19.65
CA GLY A 138 -23.75 -27.03 -19.92
C GLY A 138 -22.47 -27.78 -19.54
N LYS A 139 -22.47 -29.10 -19.76
CA LYS A 139 -21.32 -29.98 -19.46
C LYS A 139 -21.04 -30.90 -20.64
N GLY A 140 -19.78 -31.25 -20.83
CA GLY A 140 -19.33 -32.19 -21.88
C GLY A 140 -19.62 -31.67 -23.30
N ALA A 141 -20.04 -32.55 -24.21
CA ALA A 141 -20.27 -32.22 -25.62
C ALA A 141 -21.42 -31.23 -25.88
N SER A 142 -22.27 -30.96 -24.88
CA SER A 142 -23.37 -30.00 -24.96
C SER A 142 -22.99 -28.61 -24.39
N ALA A 143 -21.78 -28.42 -23.93
CA ALA A 143 -21.31 -27.12 -23.43
C ALA A 143 -21.32 -26.09 -24.56
N ARG A 144 -21.90 -24.92 -24.28
CA ARG A 144 -21.94 -23.78 -25.21
C ARG A 144 -21.38 -22.55 -24.51
N SER A 145 -20.60 -21.76 -25.23
CA SER A 145 -20.20 -20.44 -24.77
C SER A 145 -21.31 -19.43 -25.09
N ILE A 146 -21.71 -18.66 -24.10
CA ILE A 146 -22.59 -17.50 -24.25
C ILE A 146 -21.80 -16.26 -23.89
N ARG A 147 -21.75 -15.31 -24.80
CA ARG A 147 -21.16 -13.99 -24.58
C ARG A 147 -22.22 -13.08 -23.94
N LEU A 148 -21.87 -12.50 -22.79
CA LEU A 148 -22.69 -11.51 -22.10
C LEU A 148 -22.01 -10.16 -22.19
N ASP A 149 -22.74 -9.15 -22.66
CA ASP A 149 -22.28 -7.78 -22.66
C ASP A 149 -22.31 -7.21 -21.24
N LEU A 150 -21.30 -6.44 -20.89
CA LEU A 150 -21.15 -5.74 -19.62
C LEU A 150 -21.36 -4.23 -19.83
N PRO A 151 -21.83 -3.51 -18.81
CA PRO A 151 -21.76 -2.06 -18.83
C PRO A 151 -20.29 -1.62 -18.90
N LYS A 152 -20.01 -0.47 -19.52
CA LYS A 152 -18.67 0.08 -19.49
C LYS A 152 -18.30 0.43 -18.06
N PHE A 153 -17.12 0.01 -17.63
CA PHE A 153 -16.63 0.20 -16.29
C PHE A 153 -15.13 0.53 -16.29
N THR A 154 -14.63 1.05 -15.20
CA THR A 154 -13.20 1.27 -14.99
C THR A 154 -12.65 0.23 -14.02
N LEU A 155 -11.69 -0.59 -14.47
CA LEU A 155 -10.90 -1.44 -13.56
C LEU A 155 -9.75 -0.61 -12.98
N VAL A 156 -9.68 -0.52 -11.66
CA VAL A 156 -8.52 0.02 -10.94
C VAL A 156 -7.82 -1.13 -10.23
N GLY A 157 -6.68 -1.53 -10.76
CA GLY A 157 -5.82 -2.56 -10.16
C GLY A 157 -4.82 -1.94 -9.19
N ALA A 158 -4.55 -2.63 -8.09
CA ALA A 158 -3.48 -2.28 -7.17
C ALA A 158 -2.56 -3.47 -6.91
N THR A 159 -1.24 -3.21 -6.86
CA THR A 159 -0.25 -4.27 -6.58
C THR A 159 0.99 -3.72 -5.88
N THR A 160 1.60 -4.52 -5.02
CA THR A 160 2.96 -4.29 -4.51
C THR A 160 4.02 -4.82 -5.48
N ARG A 161 3.66 -5.79 -6.33
CA ARG A 161 4.57 -6.58 -7.18
C ARG A 161 4.16 -6.54 -8.64
N VAL A 162 4.38 -5.38 -9.30
CA VAL A 162 4.02 -5.22 -10.73
C VAL A 162 4.69 -6.25 -11.65
N GLY A 163 5.89 -6.73 -11.29
CA GLY A 163 6.60 -7.75 -12.05
C GLY A 163 5.96 -9.15 -12.01
N MET A 164 5.02 -9.40 -11.09
CA MET A 164 4.26 -10.65 -11.01
C MET A 164 2.98 -10.63 -11.85
N LEU A 165 2.58 -9.47 -12.37
CA LEU A 165 1.45 -9.38 -13.29
C LEU A 165 1.83 -10.03 -14.63
N THR A 166 0.89 -10.79 -15.19
CA THR A 166 1.06 -11.30 -16.55
C THR A 166 1.11 -10.13 -17.54
N ALA A 167 1.91 -10.27 -18.61
CA ALA A 167 1.97 -9.25 -19.64
C ALA A 167 0.59 -8.96 -20.26
N PRO A 168 -0.24 -9.98 -20.59
CA PRO A 168 -1.58 -9.74 -21.11
C PRO A 168 -2.47 -8.89 -20.21
N LEU A 169 -2.43 -9.09 -18.88
CA LEU A 169 -3.21 -8.27 -17.96
C LEU A 169 -2.66 -6.85 -17.85
N ARG A 170 -1.34 -6.71 -17.73
CA ARG A 170 -0.69 -5.41 -17.58
C ARG A 170 -0.91 -4.51 -18.79
N ASP A 171 -0.82 -5.07 -20.01
CA ASP A 171 -0.91 -4.31 -21.26
C ASP A 171 -2.32 -3.79 -21.54
N ARG A 172 -3.34 -4.24 -20.78
CA ARG A 172 -4.72 -3.77 -20.85
C ARG A 172 -5.01 -2.54 -19.97
N PHE A 173 -4.05 -2.16 -19.13
CA PHE A 173 -4.17 -0.91 -18.38
C PHE A 173 -3.69 0.26 -19.23
N GLY A 174 -4.59 1.19 -19.53
CA GLY A 174 -4.26 2.43 -20.26
C GLY A 174 -3.42 3.40 -19.42
N VAL A 175 -3.53 3.31 -18.10
CA VAL A 175 -2.85 4.19 -17.15
C VAL A 175 -2.12 3.37 -16.11
N ILE A 176 -0.79 3.50 -16.05
CA ILE A 176 0.04 2.77 -15.08
C ILE A 176 0.85 3.77 -14.27
N HIS A 177 0.64 3.82 -12.94
CA HIS A 177 1.33 4.72 -12.04
C HIS A 177 2.04 4.00 -10.92
N ARG A 178 3.33 4.32 -10.77
CA ARG A 178 4.10 3.98 -9.57
C ARG A 178 3.83 5.02 -8.49
N LEU A 179 3.37 4.58 -7.32
CA LEU A 179 3.30 5.43 -6.14
C LEU A 179 4.63 5.38 -5.38
N GLU A 180 5.08 6.53 -4.94
CA GLU A 180 6.35 6.69 -4.26
C GLU A 180 6.15 7.00 -2.77
N PHE A 181 7.20 6.78 -1.98
CA PHE A 181 7.20 7.18 -0.59
C PHE A 181 7.07 8.70 -0.47
N TYR A 182 6.28 9.12 0.48
CA TYR A 182 6.05 10.53 0.80
C TYR A 182 7.27 11.16 1.48
N THR A 183 7.46 12.43 1.24
CA THR A 183 8.42 13.26 1.96
C THR A 183 7.93 13.55 3.38
N VAL A 184 8.84 13.99 4.25
CA VAL A 184 8.48 14.40 5.63
C VAL A 184 7.48 15.56 5.60
N GLU A 185 7.64 16.52 4.69
CA GLU A 185 6.75 17.66 4.57
C GLU A 185 5.33 17.29 4.11
N GLU A 186 5.22 16.35 3.16
CA GLU A 186 3.92 15.82 2.73
C GLU A 186 3.24 15.06 3.88
N LEU A 187 3.98 14.21 4.60
CA LEU A 187 3.44 13.48 5.75
C LEU A 187 3.04 14.41 6.89
N LYS A 188 3.80 15.48 7.16
CA LYS A 188 3.45 16.51 8.13
C LYS A 188 2.10 17.16 7.80
N ARG A 189 1.88 17.51 6.53
CA ARG A 189 0.59 18.05 6.05
C ARG A 189 -0.55 17.04 6.21
N ILE A 190 -0.30 15.75 5.92
CA ILE A 190 -1.27 14.68 6.12
C ILE A 190 -1.61 14.51 7.59
N ILE A 191 -0.61 14.51 8.49
CA ILE A 191 -0.79 14.41 9.93
C ILE A 191 -1.60 15.60 10.46
N ALA A 192 -1.26 16.83 10.07
CA ALA A 192 -1.97 18.02 10.48
C ALA A 192 -3.45 18.01 10.04
N ARG A 193 -3.73 17.55 8.81
CA ARG A 193 -5.10 17.35 8.33
C ARG A 193 -5.82 16.26 9.13
N SER A 194 -5.17 15.11 9.35
CA SER A 194 -5.76 14.00 10.10
C SER A 194 -6.01 14.36 11.57
N ALA A 195 -5.13 15.14 12.19
CA ALA A 195 -5.29 15.65 13.55
C ALA A 195 -6.56 16.52 13.69
N LYS A 196 -6.82 17.38 12.69
CA LYS A 196 -8.08 18.19 12.64
C LYS A 196 -9.32 17.28 12.55
N VAL A 197 -9.29 16.24 11.73
CA VAL A 197 -10.41 15.29 11.60
C VAL A 197 -10.62 14.48 12.87
N LEU A 198 -9.55 14.19 13.62
CA LEU A 198 -9.59 13.46 14.90
C LEU A 198 -9.84 14.36 16.10
N ASP A 199 -10.00 15.67 15.88
CA ASP A 199 -10.17 16.69 16.92
C ASP A 199 -9.07 16.64 17.99
N VAL A 200 -7.81 16.59 17.55
CA VAL A 200 -6.64 16.61 18.42
C VAL A 200 -5.70 17.75 18.04
N GLY A 201 -5.27 18.52 19.05
CA GLY A 201 -4.27 19.57 18.86
C GLY A 201 -2.88 18.98 18.66
N ILE A 202 -2.15 19.52 17.69
CA ILE A 202 -0.77 19.16 17.42
C ILE A 202 0.01 20.37 16.93
N ASP A 203 1.24 20.56 17.43
CA ASP A 203 2.12 21.58 16.91
C ASP A 203 2.96 21.11 15.71
N ASP A 204 3.66 22.03 15.08
CA ASP A 204 4.48 21.76 13.91
C ASP A 204 5.64 20.79 14.21
N ALA A 205 6.23 20.90 15.39
CA ALA A 205 7.33 20.06 15.82
C ALA A 205 6.87 18.62 16.13
N GLY A 206 5.72 18.46 16.81
CA GLY A 206 5.08 17.16 17.04
C GLY A 206 4.66 16.47 15.74
N ALA A 207 4.07 17.22 14.79
CA ALA A 207 3.74 16.70 13.47
C ALA A 207 5.00 16.26 12.69
N THR A 208 6.09 17.02 12.81
CA THR A 208 7.38 16.67 12.20
C THR A 208 8.00 15.42 12.82
N ALA A 209 7.95 15.28 14.15
CA ALA A 209 8.44 14.09 14.86
C ALA A 209 7.70 12.82 14.40
N LEU A 210 6.37 12.89 14.29
CA LEU A 210 5.54 11.81 13.75
C LEU A 210 5.86 11.50 12.28
N ALA A 211 5.99 12.54 11.44
CA ALA A 211 6.25 12.38 10.01
C ALA A 211 7.57 11.67 9.73
N ARG A 212 8.64 12.03 10.45
CA ARG A 212 9.96 11.40 10.33
C ARG A 212 9.92 9.90 10.65
N ARG A 213 9.13 9.49 11.65
CA ARG A 213 9.02 8.10 12.08
C ARG A 213 7.94 7.30 11.29
N SER A 214 7.24 7.94 10.34
CA SER A 214 6.15 7.31 9.56
C SER A 214 6.60 6.55 8.31
N ARG A 215 7.90 6.33 8.13
CA ARG A 215 8.47 5.50 7.05
C ARG A 215 8.04 5.90 5.64
N GLY A 216 7.70 7.16 5.42
CA GLY A 216 7.25 7.64 4.11
C GLY A 216 5.84 7.18 3.72
N THR A 217 5.01 6.67 4.65
CA THR A 217 3.69 6.13 4.33
C THR A 217 2.56 6.81 5.11
N PRO A 218 1.51 7.31 4.44
CA PRO A 218 0.34 7.92 5.10
C PRO A 218 -0.37 6.99 6.08
N ARG A 219 -0.45 5.69 5.77
CA ARG A 219 -1.08 4.69 6.65
C ARG A 219 -0.38 4.65 8.01
N LEU A 220 0.95 4.58 8.02
CA LEU A 220 1.69 4.54 9.28
C LEU A 220 1.62 5.90 9.99
N ALA A 221 1.69 7.02 9.27
CA ALA A 221 1.52 8.36 9.83
C ALA A 221 0.21 8.50 10.60
N ASN A 222 -0.91 8.08 10.01
CA ASN A 222 -2.22 8.11 10.66
C ASN A 222 -2.31 7.14 11.84
N ARG A 223 -1.69 5.96 11.74
CA ARG A 223 -1.65 4.99 12.83
C ARG A 223 -0.85 5.51 14.03
N LEU A 224 0.34 6.09 13.79
CA LEU A 224 1.14 6.70 14.84
C LEU A 224 0.42 7.89 15.46
N LEU A 225 -0.20 8.77 14.67
CA LEU A 225 -1.00 9.89 15.17
C LEU A 225 -2.09 9.43 16.15
N LYS A 226 -2.84 8.38 15.80
CA LYS A 226 -3.86 7.80 16.68
C LYS A 226 -3.28 7.32 18.01
N ARG A 227 -2.16 6.61 17.96
CA ARG A 227 -1.51 6.11 19.18
C ARG A 227 -0.97 7.26 20.04
N VAL A 228 -0.28 8.21 19.44
CA VAL A 228 0.24 9.38 20.17
C VAL A 228 -0.89 10.23 20.74
N ARG A 229 -2.02 10.37 20.05
CA ARG A 229 -3.23 11.00 20.58
C ARG A 229 -3.69 10.33 21.88
N ASP A 230 -3.76 8.98 21.92
CA ASP A 230 -4.19 8.26 23.10
C ASP A 230 -3.25 8.55 24.31
N PHE A 231 -1.93 8.64 24.08
CA PHE A 231 -0.97 9.06 25.11
C PHE A 231 -1.19 10.53 25.54
N ALA A 232 -1.39 11.43 24.58
CA ALA A 232 -1.65 12.84 24.88
C ALA A 232 -2.89 13.03 25.76
N GLN A 233 -3.98 12.33 25.45
CA GLN A 233 -5.23 12.38 26.20
C GLN A 233 -5.12 11.82 27.62
N VAL A 234 -4.35 10.74 27.81
CA VAL A 234 -4.31 10.02 29.12
C VAL A 234 -3.24 10.61 30.04
N LYS A 235 -2.09 11.02 29.51
CA LYS A 235 -0.94 11.43 30.31
C LYS A 235 -0.64 12.92 30.31
N TYR A 236 -1.26 13.68 29.39
CA TYR A 236 -1.04 15.10 29.18
C TYR A 236 -2.39 15.82 29.03
N ASP A 237 -2.38 17.03 28.51
CA ASP A 237 -3.54 17.91 28.32
C ASP A 237 -4.32 17.67 27.00
N GLY A 238 -3.99 16.60 26.27
CA GLY A 238 -4.62 16.27 24.97
C GLY A 238 -3.95 16.94 23.77
N TYR A 239 -2.87 17.71 23.99
CA TYR A 239 -2.13 18.38 22.94
C TYR A 239 -0.82 17.66 22.61
N ILE A 240 -0.52 17.47 21.33
CA ILE A 240 0.67 16.75 20.87
C ILE A 240 1.79 17.75 20.56
N THR A 241 2.74 17.87 21.46
CA THR A 241 4.02 18.56 21.25
C THR A 241 5.09 17.58 20.78
N GLU A 242 6.27 18.08 20.40
CA GLU A 242 7.41 17.23 20.06
C GLU A 242 7.78 16.27 21.20
N ASP A 243 7.79 16.75 22.45
CA ASP A 243 8.11 15.93 23.62
C ASP A 243 7.10 14.81 23.85
N VAL A 244 5.79 15.13 23.74
CA VAL A 244 4.72 14.14 23.82
C VAL A 244 4.83 13.09 22.73
N ALA A 245 5.08 13.55 21.48
CA ALA A 245 5.27 12.66 20.34
C ALA A 245 6.48 11.74 20.54
N ASN A 246 7.64 12.29 20.90
CA ASN A 246 8.85 11.51 21.13
C ASN A 246 8.67 10.50 22.26
N TYR A 247 8.13 10.94 23.42
CA TYR A 247 7.87 10.04 24.55
C TYR A 247 6.97 8.87 24.16
N ALA A 248 5.86 9.14 23.47
CA ALA A 248 4.94 8.09 23.06
C ALA A 248 5.57 7.14 22.03
N LEU A 249 6.30 7.67 21.03
CA LEU A 249 6.95 6.86 19.98
C LEU A 249 8.08 5.99 20.55
N ASP A 250 8.82 6.48 21.53
CA ASP A 250 9.87 5.70 22.21
C ASP A 250 9.26 4.55 23.02
N LEU A 251 8.12 4.76 23.70
CA LEU A 251 7.37 3.68 24.36
C LEU A 251 6.76 2.66 23.40
N LEU A 252 6.53 3.08 22.16
CA LEU A 252 6.04 2.23 21.08
C LEU A 252 7.17 1.51 20.33
N ASP A 253 8.42 1.60 20.80
CA ASP A 253 9.62 1.02 20.22
C ASP A 253 9.88 1.46 18.75
N VAL A 254 9.40 2.65 18.36
CA VAL A 254 9.68 3.26 17.06
C VAL A 254 10.80 4.26 17.21
N ASP A 255 11.97 3.98 16.66
CA ASP A 255 13.14 4.84 16.79
C ASP A 255 13.07 6.11 15.92
N LYS A 256 14.11 6.96 16.03
CA LYS A 256 14.19 8.25 15.31
C LYS A 256 14.18 8.11 13.78
N CYS A 257 14.57 6.96 13.24
CA CYS A 257 14.52 6.63 11.82
C CYS A 257 13.24 5.87 11.43
N GLY A 258 12.30 5.67 12.35
CA GLY A 258 11.07 4.93 12.10
C GLY A 258 11.26 3.42 12.03
N LEU A 259 12.39 2.89 12.51
CA LEU A 259 12.60 1.46 12.62
C LEU A 259 11.89 0.94 13.88
N ASP A 260 11.15 -0.16 13.75
CA ASP A 260 10.56 -0.88 14.87
C ASP A 260 11.51 -2.00 15.36
N GLN A 261 11.05 -2.73 16.37
CA GLN A 261 11.79 -3.85 16.91
C GLN A 261 12.08 -4.93 15.86
N THR A 262 11.14 -5.19 14.93
CA THR A 262 11.33 -6.20 13.88
C THR A 262 12.39 -5.78 12.87
N ASP A 263 12.40 -4.51 12.45
CA ASP A 263 13.46 -3.99 11.56
C ASP A 263 14.83 -4.13 12.20
N ARG A 264 14.94 -3.71 13.48
CA ARG A 264 16.21 -3.84 14.21
C ARG A 264 16.64 -5.29 14.39
N THR A 265 15.68 -6.19 14.69
CA THR A 265 15.95 -7.64 14.78
C THR A 265 16.41 -8.21 13.44
N LEU A 266 15.81 -7.76 12.32
CA LEU A 266 16.21 -8.17 10.98
C LEU A 266 17.67 -7.75 10.70
N LEU A 267 18.01 -6.49 10.92
CA LEU A 267 19.37 -5.99 10.74
C LEU A 267 20.37 -6.71 11.65
N MET A 268 20.03 -6.88 12.94
CA MET A 268 20.86 -7.61 13.91
C MET A 268 21.08 -9.07 13.49
N THR A 269 20.04 -9.74 13.01
CA THR A 269 20.12 -11.12 12.53
C THR A 269 21.12 -11.24 11.37
N ILE A 270 21.08 -10.31 10.41
CA ILE A 270 22.05 -10.31 9.30
C ILE A 270 23.47 -10.04 9.83
N ILE A 271 23.63 -9.12 10.77
CA ILE A 271 24.94 -8.80 11.36
C ILE A 271 25.50 -9.99 12.16
N GLU A 272 24.75 -10.50 13.12
CA GLU A 272 25.26 -11.46 14.11
C GLU A 272 25.34 -12.89 13.58
N ARG A 273 24.34 -13.30 12.77
CA ARG A 273 24.27 -14.69 12.30
C ARG A 273 24.89 -14.90 10.92
N PHE A 274 25.02 -13.85 10.12
CA PHE A 274 25.49 -13.92 8.74
C PHE A 274 26.65 -12.96 8.44
N ASP A 275 27.32 -12.46 9.48
CA ASP A 275 28.50 -11.58 9.36
C ASP A 275 28.28 -10.37 8.42
N GLY A 276 27.09 -9.74 8.54
CA GLY A 276 26.67 -8.62 7.68
C GLY A 276 26.15 -9.01 6.30
N GLY A 277 26.10 -10.30 5.99
CA GLY A 277 25.62 -10.87 4.72
C GLY A 277 26.74 -11.24 3.74
N PRO A 278 26.38 -11.75 2.53
CA PRO A 278 25.03 -11.83 1.97
C PRO A 278 24.21 -13.01 2.50
N VAL A 279 22.90 -12.80 2.73
CA VAL A 279 21.95 -13.82 3.15
C VAL A 279 20.73 -13.85 2.21
N GLY A 280 20.31 -15.07 1.84
CA GLY A 280 19.11 -15.28 1.01
C GLY A 280 17.82 -14.93 1.75
N LEU A 281 16.77 -14.56 1.01
CA LEU A 281 15.47 -14.16 1.58
C LEU A 281 14.87 -15.25 2.46
N ASP A 282 14.80 -16.47 1.96
CA ASP A 282 14.16 -17.59 2.68
C ASP A 282 14.95 -17.98 3.94
N THR A 283 16.29 -17.91 3.88
CA THR A 283 17.15 -18.16 5.05
C THR A 283 16.92 -17.09 6.12
N LEU A 284 16.81 -15.84 5.71
CA LEU A 284 16.52 -14.71 6.62
C LEU A 284 15.13 -14.85 7.24
N ALA A 285 14.11 -15.18 6.42
CA ALA A 285 12.74 -15.41 6.84
C ALA A 285 12.64 -16.53 7.88
N ALA A 286 13.27 -17.67 7.60
CA ALA A 286 13.35 -18.79 8.54
C ALA A 286 14.03 -18.38 9.86
N SER A 287 15.10 -17.59 9.79
CA SER A 287 15.84 -17.10 10.98
C SER A 287 15.02 -16.18 11.86
N LEU A 288 14.06 -15.46 11.28
CA LEU A 288 13.17 -14.51 11.95
C LEU A 288 11.81 -15.12 12.32
N SER A 289 11.53 -16.36 11.87
CA SER A 289 10.20 -16.98 11.94
C SER A 289 9.12 -16.08 11.31
N GLU A 290 9.45 -15.48 10.16
CA GLU A 290 8.59 -14.58 9.41
C GLU A 290 8.36 -15.12 7.99
N ASP A 291 7.29 -14.67 7.32
CA ASP A 291 7.05 -15.00 5.91
C ASP A 291 8.00 -14.22 4.99
N SER A 292 8.56 -14.90 3.97
CA SER A 292 9.45 -14.29 2.98
C SER A 292 8.80 -13.09 2.27
N GLY A 293 7.52 -13.22 1.92
CA GLY A 293 6.75 -12.15 1.30
C GLY A 293 6.59 -10.94 2.20
N THR A 294 6.38 -11.14 3.50
CA THR A 294 6.31 -10.06 4.48
C THR A 294 7.63 -9.30 4.57
N ILE A 295 8.75 -10.01 4.60
CA ILE A 295 10.06 -9.34 4.59
C ILE A 295 10.22 -8.50 3.32
N GLU A 296 9.95 -9.09 2.16
CA GLU A 296 10.16 -8.46 0.86
C GLU A 296 9.23 -7.27 0.59
N ASP A 297 7.96 -7.35 1.03
CA ASP A 297 6.95 -6.33 0.71
C ASP A 297 6.84 -5.25 1.79
N VAL A 298 7.15 -5.55 3.06
CA VAL A 298 6.89 -4.66 4.19
C VAL A 298 8.16 -4.04 4.76
N TYR A 299 9.19 -4.85 5.04
CA TYR A 299 10.40 -4.38 5.71
C TYR A 299 11.46 -3.88 4.73
N GLU A 300 11.81 -4.69 3.74
CA GLU A 300 12.88 -4.36 2.80
C GLU A 300 12.71 -3.04 2.05
N PRO A 301 11.52 -2.66 1.55
CA PRO A 301 11.39 -1.44 0.74
C PRO A 301 11.85 -0.18 1.48
N TYR A 302 11.56 -0.10 2.78
CA TYR A 302 12.00 1.01 3.61
C TYR A 302 13.50 0.94 3.95
N LEU A 303 13.98 -0.23 4.32
CA LEU A 303 15.39 -0.45 4.63
C LEU A 303 16.31 -0.22 3.43
N LEU A 304 15.89 -0.64 2.23
CA LEU A 304 16.58 -0.38 0.97
C LEU A 304 16.59 1.11 0.62
N LYS A 305 15.43 1.78 0.71
CA LYS A 305 15.31 3.22 0.41
C LYS A 305 16.23 4.06 1.28
N ASN A 306 16.33 3.72 2.56
CA ASN A 306 17.14 4.46 3.51
C ASN A 306 18.60 3.96 3.60
N GLY A 307 18.96 2.99 2.77
CA GLY A 307 20.33 2.51 2.66
C GLY A 307 20.82 1.67 3.84
N PHE A 308 19.93 1.10 4.65
CA PHE A 308 20.31 0.19 5.74
C PHE A 308 20.73 -1.18 5.23
N ILE A 309 20.13 -1.62 4.13
CA ILE A 309 20.48 -2.87 3.44
C ILE A 309 20.66 -2.63 1.95
N GLN A 310 21.33 -3.55 1.27
CA GLN A 310 21.47 -3.63 -0.18
C GLN A 310 21.14 -5.04 -0.66
N ARG A 311 20.55 -5.13 -1.86
CA ARG A 311 20.33 -6.40 -2.56
C ARG A 311 21.52 -6.68 -3.48
N THR A 312 22.06 -7.88 -3.39
CA THR A 312 23.09 -8.41 -4.28
C THR A 312 22.59 -9.68 -4.95
N PRO A 313 23.22 -10.17 -6.02
CA PRO A 313 22.85 -11.46 -6.62
C PRO A 313 22.91 -12.66 -5.65
N ARG A 314 23.72 -12.54 -4.59
CA ARG A 314 23.86 -13.58 -3.56
C ARG A 314 22.95 -13.42 -2.35
N GLY A 315 22.25 -12.28 -2.23
CA GLY A 315 21.33 -12.02 -1.12
C GLY A 315 21.42 -10.59 -0.59
N ARG A 316 20.95 -10.40 0.64
CA ARG A 316 20.90 -9.11 1.35
C ARG A 316 22.15 -8.91 2.17
N ILE A 317 22.68 -7.70 2.13
CA ILE A 317 23.81 -7.25 2.94
C ILE A 317 23.43 -6.02 3.73
N VAL A 318 23.98 -5.91 4.95
CA VAL A 318 23.82 -4.73 5.81
C VAL A 318 24.90 -3.71 5.45
N THR A 319 24.55 -2.43 5.46
CA THR A 319 25.47 -1.33 5.14
C THR A 319 26.13 -0.75 6.39
N ASP A 320 27.19 0.04 6.21
CA ASP A 320 27.85 0.74 7.31
C ASP A 320 26.90 1.70 8.04
N LEU A 321 25.89 2.25 7.33
CA LEU A 321 24.84 3.08 7.93
C LEU A 321 24.03 2.32 8.98
N ALA A 322 23.71 1.05 8.72
CA ALA A 322 22.98 0.23 9.68
C ALA A 322 23.82 -0.12 10.90
N TYR A 323 25.11 -0.43 10.71
CA TYR A 323 26.03 -0.63 11.83
C TYR A 323 26.11 0.62 12.72
N ALA A 324 26.28 1.80 12.10
CA ALA A 324 26.30 3.07 12.83
C ALA A 324 24.99 3.36 13.57
N HIS A 325 23.85 3.09 12.92
CA HIS A 325 22.52 3.29 13.52
C HIS A 325 22.27 2.39 14.74
N LEU A 326 22.71 1.13 14.67
CA LEU A 326 22.57 0.17 15.75
C LEU A 326 23.66 0.32 16.84
N GLY A 327 24.64 1.23 16.64
CA GLY A 327 25.75 1.43 17.57
C GLY A 327 26.73 0.26 17.61
N ILE A 328 26.84 -0.52 16.54
CA ILE A 328 27.69 -1.71 16.45
C ILE A 328 28.95 -1.35 15.66
N LEU A 329 30.11 -1.70 16.21
CA LEU A 329 31.37 -1.58 15.49
C LEU A 329 31.48 -2.71 14.46
N LYS A 330 31.66 -2.34 13.20
CA LYS A 330 31.93 -3.31 12.13
C LYS A 330 33.29 -3.96 12.40
N GLN A 331 33.31 -5.25 12.64
CA GLN A 331 34.55 -6.00 12.73
C GLN A 331 35.18 -6.05 11.35
N ASN A 332 36.31 -5.38 11.15
CA ASN A 332 37.10 -5.56 9.94
C ASN A 332 37.73 -6.94 10.00
N HIS A 333 37.11 -7.92 9.37
CA HIS A 333 37.84 -9.14 9.05
C HIS A 333 38.80 -8.80 7.89
N GLU A 334 40.00 -8.36 8.22
CA GLU A 334 41.10 -8.39 7.26
C GLU A 334 41.27 -9.84 6.78
N LYS A 335 40.97 -10.05 5.49
CA LYS A 335 41.29 -11.31 4.78
C LYS A 335 42.69 -11.21 4.22
#